data_c1f8249e54b2eaa7929c0c0edede8f9a
#
_entry.id   c1f8249e54b2eaa7929c0c0edede8f9a
#
_cell.length_a   1.000
_cell.length_b   1.000
_cell.length_c   1.000
_cell.angle_alpha   90.00
_cell.angle_beta   90.00
_cell.angle_gamma   90.00
#
_symmetry.space_group_name_H-M   'P 1'
#
loop_
_entity.id
_entity.type
_entity.pdbx_description
1 polymer ?
#
loop_
_entity_poly.entity_id
_entity_poly.type
_entity_poly.pdbx_seq_one_letter_code
_entity_poly.pdbx_strand_id
1 'polypeptide(L)'
;MNAVVLAILIMVTLSLARVSVVFALIVAALVGGLYAGMPLGGILDAFNDGLGNGATVAISYAVLGAFAVALSRSGITQGLARRAVRRFHLEGSGLRQRRVVLALLGCLLLAAISSQNLIPVHIAFIPILVPPLLALMNRLRLDRRAVACVITFGITAPYMLLPVGFGAIFLNDILLNNLNASGAEFGLQIEAAQVPLAMAIPIGGMALGLLVAVFFSYRRQRTYEDRPLVGQQDSEESASSGADRSLRGWQKIVLAASLIGTVVVQLLTDSMVLGGLFGFALLSLSGVFRWRDQDDVFTEGMRMMAQVGFIMIAAAGFAGVMQATGSVDSLVTSSAAMIGDHKGLAALIMLLVGLFITMGIGSSFSTIPIIASLYVPLALSFGFSPLATVALVGTAAALGDAGSPASDSTLGPTAGLNADGQHDHIWDSVVPTFLHYNVPLLIFGWIAAMVL
;
A
#
# COMPACT_ATOMS: atom_id res chain seq x y z
N MET A 1 12.26 -15.75 22.89
CA MET A 1 11.78 -14.76 21.88
C MET A 1 10.83 -15.51 20.95
N ASN A 2 9.74 -14.87 20.49
CA ASN A 2 8.78 -15.55 19.58
C ASN A 2 9.32 -15.57 18.15
N ALA A 3 9.02 -16.63 17.37
CA ALA A 3 9.55 -16.80 16.01
C ALA A 3 9.08 -15.71 15.04
N VAL A 4 7.83 -15.25 15.14
CA VAL A 4 7.28 -14.15 14.33
C VAL A 4 8.04 -12.86 14.62
N VAL A 5 8.23 -12.52 15.91
CA VAL A 5 8.99 -11.30 16.30
C VAL A 5 10.43 -11.36 15.79
N LEU A 6 11.10 -12.52 15.92
CA LEU A 6 12.46 -12.69 15.42
C LEU A 6 12.53 -12.49 13.91
N ALA A 7 11.63 -13.13 13.17
CA ALA A 7 11.59 -13.03 11.71
C ALA A 7 11.37 -11.58 11.24
N ILE A 8 10.44 -10.86 11.87
CA ILE A 8 10.16 -9.46 11.53
C ILE A 8 11.36 -8.56 11.86
N LEU A 9 11.99 -8.76 13.01
CA LEU A 9 13.20 -7.99 13.36
C LEU A 9 14.33 -8.21 12.36
N ILE A 10 14.53 -9.46 11.88
CA ILE A 10 15.52 -9.78 10.84
C ILE A 10 15.14 -9.08 9.53
N MET A 11 13.88 -9.21 9.09
CA MET A 11 13.40 -8.56 7.87
C MET A 11 13.62 -7.04 7.90
N VAL A 12 13.19 -6.39 8.98
CA VAL A 12 13.32 -4.92 9.13
C VAL A 12 14.78 -4.51 9.21
N THR A 13 15.59 -5.21 10.01
CA THR A 13 17.02 -4.88 10.18
C THR A 13 17.77 -5.00 8.85
N LEU A 14 17.58 -6.09 8.11
CA LEU A 14 18.21 -6.28 6.80
C LEU A 14 17.73 -5.23 5.79
N SER A 15 16.43 -4.92 5.77
CA SER A 15 15.87 -3.90 4.88
C SER A 15 16.42 -2.50 5.18
N LEU A 16 16.53 -2.12 6.44
CA LEU A 16 17.15 -0.85 6.86
C LEU A 16 18.66 -0.81 6.57
N ALA A 17 19.33 -1.96 6.61
CA ALA A 17 20.74 -2.11 6.22
C ALA A 17 20.94 -2.09 4.70
N ARG A 18 19.90 -1.75 3.90
CA ARG A 18 19.93 -1.69 2.43
C ARG A 18 20.16 -3.03 1.75
N VAL A 19 19.89 -4.13 2.42
CA VAL A 19 19.82 -5.46 1.80
C VAL A 19 18.51 -5.53 0.99
N SER A 20 18.54 -6.26 -0.13
CA SER A 20 17.32 -6.46 -0.94
C SER A 20 16.16 -6.98 -0.08
N VAL A 21 14.98 -6.34 -0.18
CA VAL A 21 13.79 -6.73 0.58
C VAL A 21 13.38 -8.17 0.28
N VAL A 22 13.50 -8.61 -0.98
CA VAL A 22 13.24 -10.01 -1.38
C VAL A 22 14.13 -10.96 -0.60
N PHE A 23 15.44 -10.68 -0.55
CA PHE A 23 16.39 -11.49 0.20
C PHE A 23 16.10 -11.44 1.71
N ALA A 24 15.81 -10.26 2.25
CA ALA A 24 15.46 -10.09 3.66
C ALA A 24 14.24 -10.91 4.07
N LEU A 25 13.19 -10.94 3.24
CA LEU A 25 11.98 -11.75 3.45
C LEU A 25 12.28 -13.25 3.43
N ILE A 26 13.05 -13.73 2.46
CA ILE A 26 13.43 -15.16 2.37
C ILE A 26 14.26 -15.59 3.57
N VAL A 27 15.28 -14.81 3.95
CA VAL A 27 16.11 -15.09 5.13
C VAL A 27 15.28 -15.07 6.41
N ALA A 28 14.39 -14.09 6.56
CA ALA A 28 13.50 -13.98 7.71
C ALA A 28 12.54 -15.17 7.81
N ALA A 29 11.97 -15.63 6.68
CA ALA A 29 11.14 -16.83 6.63
C ALA A 29 11.91 -18.08 7.08
N LEU A 30 13.12 -18.30 6.54
CA LEU A 30 13.97 -19.44 6.89
C LEU A 30 14.35 -19.42 8.37
N VAL A 31 14.87 -18.29 8.88
CA VAL A 31 15.31 -18.20 10.27
C VAL A 31 14.11 -18.29 11.23
N GLY A 32 12.99 -17.64 10.92
CA GLY A 32 11.77 -17.71 11.73
C GLY A 32 11.20 -19.12 11.79
N GLY A 33 11.11 -19.82 10.66
CA GLY A 33 10.65 -21.20 10.57
C GLY A 33 11.57 -22.18 11.33
N LEU A 34 12.89 -22.08 11.16
CA LEU A 34 13.86 -22.89 11.88
C LEU A 34 13.79 -22.62 13.40
N TYR A 35 13.68 -21.37 13.81
CA TYR A 35 13.54 -20.99 15.22
C TYR A 35 12.24 -21.51 15.85
N ALA A 36 11.16 -21.62 15.05
CA ALA A 36 9.91 -22.25 15.47
C ALA A 36 10.00 -23.80 15.54
N GLY A 37 11.14 -24.40 15.15
CA GLY A 37 11.33 -25.84 15.15
C GLY A 37 10.78 -26.55 13.91
N MET A 38 10.44 -25.84 12.84
CA MET A 38 9.98 -26.43 11.59
C MET A 38 11.14 -27.13 10.86
N PRO A 39 10.91 -28.32 10.28
CA PRO A 39 11.89 -28.94 9.39
C PRO A 39 12.04 -28.11 8.11
N LEU A 40 13.22 -28.11 7.52
CA LEU A 40 13.51 -27.31 6.31
C LEU A 40 12.51 -27.58 5.18
N GLY A 41 12.13 -28.86 4.97
CA GLY A 41 11.11 -29.22 3.98
C GLY A 41 9.76 -28.52 4.26
N GLY A 42 9.30 -28.54 5.52
CA GLY A 42 8.05 -27.87 5.90
C GLY A 42 8.10 -26.34 5.73
N ILE A 43 9.27 -25.71 5.94
CA ILE A 43 9.46 -24.28 5.68
C ILE A 43 9.33 -24.00 4.17
N LEU A 44 9.99 -24.83 3.34
CA LEU A 44 9.94 -24.69 1.88
C LEU A 44 8.53 -24.93 1.33
N ASP A 45 7.83 -25.93 1.84
CA ASP A 45 6.44 -26.21 1.46
C ASP A 45 5.53 -25.03 1.83
N ALA A 46 5.56 -24.54 3.07
CA ALA A 46 4.77 -23.40 3.52
C ALA A 46 5.10 -22.11 2.74
N PHE A 47 6.38 -21.91 2.41
CA PHE A 47 6.79 -20.77 1.56
C PHE A 47 6.20 -20.90 0.16
N ASN A 48 6.32 -22.06 -0.46
CA ASN A 48 5.80 -22.32 -1.81
C ASN A 48 4.28 -22.21 -1.89
N ASP A 49 3.57 -22.72 -0.90
CA ASP A 49 2.11 -22.63 -0.81
C ASP A 49 1.66 -21.16 -0.72
N GLY A 50 2.44 -20.32 -0.04
CA GLY A 50 2.18 -18.89 0.05
C GLY A 50 2.38 -18.12 -1.26
N LEU A 51 3.24 -18.58 -2.18
CA LEU A 51 3.62 -17.82 -3.39
C LEU A 51 2.43 -17.48 -4.30
N GLY A 52 1.41 -18.33 -4.38
CA GLY A 52 0.32 -18.22 -5.34
C GLY A 52 -0.41 -16.86 -5.31
N ASN A 53 -0.74 -16.38 -4.12
CA ASN A 53 -1.38 -15.08 -3.93
C ASN A 53 -0.46 -13.92 -4.38
N GLY A 54 0.82 -13.98 -4.01
CA GLY A 54 1.81 -12.99 -4.40
C GLY A 54 2.06 -12.99 -5.92
N ALA A 55 2.09 -14.17 -6.55
CA ALA A 55 2.26 -14.30 -7.99
C ALA A 55 1.12 -13.65 -8.79
N THR A 56 -0.13 -13.81 -8.36
CA THR A 56 -1.30 -13.16 -8.99
C THR A 56 -1.18 -11.63 -8.95
N VAL A 57 -0.76 -11.08 -7.82
CA VAL A 57 -0.53 -9.64 -7.68
C VAL A 57 0.66 -9.20 -8.55
N ALA A 58 1.75 -9.95 -8.58
CA ALA A 58 2.92 -9.63 -9.39
C ALA A 58 2.61 -9.59 -10.90
N ILE A 59 1.83 -10.54 -11.42
CA ILE A 59 1.36 -10.55 -12.81
C ILE A 59 0.47 -9.32 -13.07
N SER A 60 -0.41 -8.98 -12.14
CA SER A 60 -1.24 -7.77 -12.24
C SER A 60 -0.38 -6.51 -12.39
N TYR A 61 0.65 -6.35 -11.54
CA TYR A 61 1.59 -5.24 -11.65
C TYR A 61 2.35 -5.23 -12.98
N ALA A 62 2.80 -6.39 -13.47
CA ALA A 62 3.51 -6.49 -14.74
C ALA A 62 2.64 -6.02 -15.92
N VAL A 63 1.40 -6.49 -15.99
CA VAL A 63 0.44 -6.11 -17.05
C VAL A 63 0.06 -4.63 -16.96
N LEU A 64 -0.17 -4.12 -15.75
CA LEU A 64 -0.48 -2.71 -15.53
C LEU A 64 0.72 -1.81 -15.82
N GLY A 65 1.93 -2.29 -15.54
CA GLY A 65 3.17 -1.63 -15.94
C GLY A 65 3.29 -1.51 -17.45
N ALA A 66 2.98 -2.59 -18.20
CA ALA A 66 2.92 -2.56 -19.64
C ALA A 66 1.90 -1.54 -20.17
N PHE A 67 0.71 -1.49 -19.57
CA PHE A 67 -0.29 -0.49 -19.90
C PHE A 67 0.17 0.95 -19.58
N ALA A 68 0.85 1.16 -18.45
CA ALA A 68 1.41 2.46 -18.08
C ALA A 68 2.50 2.93 -19.07
N VAL A 69 3.38 2.03 -19.52
CA VAL A 69 4.39 2.33 -20.54
C VAL A 69 3.72 2.64 -21.88
N ALA A 70 2.70 1.89 -22.29
CA ALA A 70 1.92 2.16 -23.49
C ALA A 70 1.26 3.55 -23.46
N LEU A 71 0.68 3.93 -22.31
CA LEU A 71 0.15 5.28 -22.08
C LEU A 71 1.25 6.36 -22.17
N SER A 72 2.42 6.11 -21.59
CA SER A 72 3.55 7.03 -21.64
C SER A 72 4.02 7.26 -23.08
N ARG A 73 4.19 6.19 -23.87
CA ARG A 73 4.59 6.28 -25.29
C ARG A 73 3.54 6.98 -26.18
N SER A 74 2.28 7.06 -25.74
CA SER A 74 1.23 7.82 -26.44
C SER A 74 1.46 9.33 -26.46
N GLY A 75 2.39 9.85 -25.64
CA GLY A 75 2.68 11.29 -25.53
C GLY A 75 1.65 12.06 -24.66
N ILE A 76 0.65 11.39 -24.09
CA ILE A 76 -0.38 12.05 -23.25
C ILE A 76 0.23 12.65 -21.98
N THR A 77 1.21 11.95 -21.41
CA THR A 77 1.91 12.33 -20.19
C THR A 77 2.63 13.66 -20.34
N GLN A 78 3.36 13.81 -21.45
CA GLN A 78 4.06 15.06 -21.80
C GLN A 78 3.06 16.17 -22.15
N GLY A 79 1.95 15.82 -22.81
CA GLY A 79 0.86 16.75 -23.12
C GLY A 79 0.15 17.29 -21.89
N LEU A 80 -0.13 16.42 -20.90
CA LEU A 80 -0.73 16.81 -19.62
C LEU A 80 0.24 17.65 -18.79
N ALA A 81 1.50 17.25 -18.68
CA ALA A 81 2.52 18.00 -17.96
C ALA A 81 2.71 19.41 -18.59
N ARG A 82 2.81 19.53 -19.93
CA ARG A 82 2.90 20.82 -20.64
C ARG A 82 1.66 21.69 -20.44
N ARG A 83 0.44 21.11 -20.46
CA ARG A 83 -0.80 21.86 -20.18
C ARG A 83 -0.88 22.33 -18.73
N ALA A 84 -0.51 21.47 -17.78
CA ALA A 84 -0.45 21.86 -16.37
C ALA A 84 0.56 23.00 -16.15
N VAL A 85 1.75 22.91 -16.74
CA VAL A 85 2.77 23.96 -16.67
C VAL A 85 2.26 25.28 -17.28
N ARG A 86 1.63 25.25 -18.49
CA ARG A 86 1.07 26.45 -19.12
C ARG A 86 -0.10 27.04 -18.35
N ARG A 87 -1.02 26.21 -17.85
CA ARG A 87 -2.23 26.68 -17.16
C ARG A 87 -1.92 27.26 -15.79
N PHE A 88 -0.90 26.74 -15.12
CA PHE A 88 -0.52 27.20 -13.79
C PHE A 88 0.55 28.30 -13.80
N HIS A 89 1.12 28.69 -14.96
CA HIS A 89 2.18 29.71 -15.07
C HIS A 89 3.24 29.49 -13.97
N LEU A 90 3.90 28.32 -13.97
CA LEU A 90 4.80 27.87 -12.90
C LEU A 90 6.07 28.75 -12.73
N GLU A 91 6.26 29.74 -13.61
CA GLU A 91 7.34 30.73 -13.54
C GLU A 91 7.06 31.88 -12.53
N GLY A 92 5.99 31.77 -11.73
CA GLY A 92 5.55 32.80 -10.78
C GLY A 92 5.96 32.53 -9.32
N SER A 93 5.77 33.52 -8.46
CA SER A 93 6.12 33.59 -7.03
C SER A 93 5.87 32.31 -6.23
N GLY A 94 6.71 32.01 -5.23
CA GLY A 94 6.68 30.80 -4.39
C GLY A 94 5.32 30.47 -3.73
N LEU A 95 4.44 31.44 -3.51
CA LEU A 95 3.07 31.22 -3.03
C LEU A 95 2.19 30.50 -4.04
N ARG A 96 2.36 30.79 -5.33
CA ARG A 96 1.59 30.16 -6.40
C ARG A 96 2.01 28.72 -6.61
N GLN A 97 3.32 28.47 -6.58
CA GLN A 97 3.89 27.12 -6.63
C GLN A 97 3.37 26.25 -5.48
N ARG A 98 3.32 26.79 -4.25
CA ARG A 98 2.80 26.07 -3.09
C ARG A 98 1.33 25.69 -3.24
N ARG A 99 0.48 26.58 -3.81
CA ARG A 99 -0.93 26.24 -4.11
C ARG A 99 -1.05 25.11 -5.12
N VAL A 100 -0.21 25.11 -6.15
CA VAL A 100 -0.19 24.03 -7.17
C VAL A 100 0.23 22.70 -6.54
N VAL A 101 1.26 22.70 -5.70
CA VAL A 101 1.70 21.50 -4.95
C VAL A 101 0.55 20.97 -4.08
N LEU A 102 -0.11 21.81 -3.30
CA LEU A 102 -1.22 21.39 -2.46
C LEU A 102 -2.42 20.89 -3.28
N ALA A 103 -2.72 21.52 -4.42
CA ALA A 103 -3.77 21.05 -5.32
C ALA A 103 -3.41 19.68 -5.91
N LEU A 104 -2.15 19.46 -6.32
CA LEU A 104 -1.68 18.16 -6.82
C LEU A 104 -1.79 17.08 -5.73
N LEU A 105 -1.30 17.35 -4.52
CA LEU A 105 -1.40 16.43 -3.40
C LEU A 105 -2.86 16.13 -3.03
N GLY A 106 -3.74 17.14 -3.04
CA GLY A 106 -5.17 16.98 -2.82
C GLY A 106 -5.84 16.11 -3.90
N CYS A 107 -5.51 16.34 -5.17
CA CYS A 107 -6.00 15.50 -6.27
C CYS A 107 -5.53 14.05 -6.14
N LEU A 108 -4.26 13.84 -5.80
CA LEU A 108 -3.71 12.49 -5.58
C LEU A 108 -4.37 11.81 -4.39
N LEU A 109 -4.62 12.55 -3.31
CA LEU A 109 -5.34 12.05 -2.14
C LEU A 109 -6.76 11.60 -2.50
N LEU A 110 -7.53 12.47 -3.16
CA LEU A 110 -8.90 12.14 -3.59
C LEU A 110 -8.92 10.95 -4.56
N ALA A 111 -7.97 10.91 -5.47
CA ALA A 111 -7.83 9.81 -6.40
C ALA A 111 -7.49 8.49 -5.69
N ALA A 112 -6.58 8.51 -4.71
CA ALA A 112 -6.23 7.35 -3.89
C ALA A 112 -7.43 6.87 -3.06
N ILE A 113 -8.17 7.78 -2.40
CA ILE A 113 -9.39 7.46 -1.66
C ILE A 113 -10.44 6.80 -2.57
N SER A 114 -10.66 7.39 -3.75
CA SER A 114 -11.65 6.87 -4.70
C SER A 114 -11.25 5.49 -5.24
N SER A 115 -9.96 5.29 -5.51
CA SER A 115 -9.43 4.02 -6.04
C SER A 115 -9.43 2.89 -5.03
N GLN A 116 -9.58 3.17 -3.75
CA GLN A 116 -9.69 2.17 -2.69
C GLN A 116 -11.14 1.94 -2.27
N ASN A 117 -11.87 3.02 -1.99
CA ASN A 117 -13.19 2.89 -1.37
C ASN A 117 -14.34 2.75 -2.37
N LEU A 118 -14.32 3.50 -3.47
CA LEU A 118 -15.42 3.50 -4.43
C LEU A 118 -15.27 2.37 -5.45
N ILE A 119 -14.06 2.21 -5.95
CA ILE A 119 -13.74 1.22 -6.96
C ILE A 119 -12.40 0.60 -6.54
N PRO A 120 -12.35 -0.62 -6.00
CA PRO A 120 -11.12 -1.20 -5.42
C PRO A 120 -10.11 -1.55 -6.52
N VAL A 121 -9.51 -0.53 -7.12
CA VAL A 121 -8.55 -0.61 -8.24
C VAL A 121 -7.20 0.04 -7.88
N HIS A 122 -6.95 0.29 -6.60
CA HIS A 122 -5.76 1.04 -6.16
C HIS A 122 -4.44 0.43 -6.65
N ILE A 123 -4.33 -0.89 -6.71
CA ILE A 123 -3.16 -1.61 -7.22
C ILE A 123 -2.92 -1.28 -8.70
N ALA A 124 -4.00 -1.17 -9.49
CA ALA A 124 -3.91 -0.79 -10.90
C ALA A 124 -3.68 0.72 -11.09
N PHE A 125 -4.35 1.50 -10.27
CA PHE A 125 -4.46 2.94 -10.46
C PHE A 125 -3.13 3.68 -10.21
N ILE A 126 -2.41 3.34 -9.15
CA ILE A 126 -1.18 4.03 -8.76
C ILE A 126 -0.08 3.88 -9.83
N PRO A 127 0.24 2.67 -10.32
CA PRO A 127 1.22 2.50 -11.39
C PRO A 127 0.85 3.20 -12.71
N ILE A 128 -0.42 3.43 -12.95
CA ILE A 128 -0.91 4.13 -14.15
C ILE A 128 -0.86 5.64 -13.98
N LEU A 129 -1.30 6.14 -12.83
CA LEU A 129 -1.48 7.59 -12.62
C LEU A 129 -0.17 8.30 -12.27
N VAL A 130 0.68 7.70 -11.43
CA VAL A 130 1.82 8.39 -10.83
C VAL A 130 2.98 8.62 -11.81
N PRO A 131 3.45 7.62 -12.60
CA PRO A 131 4.59 7.82 -13.50
C PRO A 131 4.43 9.00 -14.46
N PRO A 132 3.25 9.22 -15.08
CA PRO A 132 3.01 10.41 -15.91
C PRO A 132 3.20 11.75 -15.19
N LEU A 133 3.03 11.77 -13.88
CA LEU A 133 3.13 12.99 -13.08
C LEU A 133 4.54 13.26 -12.56
N LEU A 134 5.49 12.31 -12.70
CA LEU A 134 6.85 12.46 -12.20
C LEU A 134 7.55 13.69 -12.77
N ALA A 135 7.44 13.96 -14.08
CA ALA A 135 8.01 15.14 -14.69
C ALA A 135 7.44 16.45 -14.12
N LEU A 136 6.15 16.47 -13.77
CA LEU A 136 5.53 17.61 -13.11
C LEU A 136 6.03 17.76 -11.66
N MET A 137 6.14 16.66 -10.92
CA MET A 137 6.69 16.63 -9.56
C MET A 137 8.14 17.13 -9.54
N ASN A 138 8.98 16.72 -10.51
CA ASN A 138 10.36 17.15 -10.65
C ASN A 138 10.45 18.67 -10.88
N ARG A 139 9.64 19.22 -11.79
CA ARG A 139 9.58 20.67 -12.04
C ARG A 139 9.11 21.47 -10.83
N LEU A 140 8.18 20.90 -10.03
CA LEU A 140 7.72 21.50 -8.79
C LEU A 140 8.72 21.30 -7.64
N ARG A 141 9.77 20.52 -7.85
CA ARG A 141 10.74 20.09 -6.84
C ARG A 141 10.03 19.48 -5.61
N LEU A 142 8.96 18.75 -5.87
CA LEU A 142 8.13 18.13 -4.84
C LEU A 142 8.86 16.93 -4.24
N ASP A 143 8.99 16.89 -2.92
CA ASP A 143 9.54 15.70 -2.24
C ASP A 143 8.57 14.52 -2.40
N ARG A 144 9.02 13.46 -3.08
CA ARG A 144 8.21 12.27 -3.36
C ARG A 144 7.81 11.50 -2.11
N ARG A 145 8.52 11.70 -0.98
CA ARG A 145 8.12 11.13 0.32
C ARG A 145 6.77 11.69 0.80
N ALA A 146 6.52 12.98 0.57
CA ALA A 146 5.20 13.56 0.84
C ALA A 146 4.11 12.92 -0.03
N VAL A 147 4.41 12.65 -1.30
CA VAL A 147 3.49 11.97 -2.22
C VAL A 147 3.22 10.53 -1.78
N ALA A 148 4.27 9.79 -1.39
CA ALA A 148 4.14 8.44 -0.84
C ALA A 148 3.20 8.44 0.37
N CYS A 149 3.41 9.36 1.34
CA CYS A 149 2.53 9.50 2.50
C CYS A 149 1.08 9.82 2.08
N VAL A 150 0.86 10.75 1.16
CA VAL A 150 -0.49 11.12 0.69
C VAL A 150 -1.21 9.94 0.05
N ILE A 151 -0.54 9.19 -0.81
CA ILE A 151 -1.13 8.04 -1.50
C ILE A 151 -1.42 6.93 -0.48
N THR A 152 -0.44 6.56 0.36
CA THR A 152 -0.61 5.54 1.41
C THR A 152 -1.76 5.89 2.33
N PHE A 153 -1.89 7.15 2.79
CA PHE A 153 -3.03 7.58 3.58
C PHE A 153 -4.35 7.37 2.83
N GLY A 154 -4.41 7.79 1.57
CA GLY A 154 -5.62 7.70 0.75
C GLY A 154 -6.10 6.28 0.51
N ILE A 155 -5.19 5.30 0.44
CA ILE A 155 -5.54 3.89 0.24
C ILE A 155 -5.71 3.10 1.55
N THR A 156 -5.34 3.66 2.71
CA THR A 156 -5.45 2.95 4.00
C THR A 156 -6.49 3.58 4.93
N ALA A 157 -6.30 4.83 5.35
CA ALA A 157 -7.13 5.45 6.37
C ALA A 157 -8.64 5.49 6.07
N PRO A 158 -9.08 5.82 4.83
CA PRO A 158 -10.50 5.96 4.55
C PRO A 158 -11.30 4.67 4.65
N TYR A 159 -10.78 3.50 4.25
CA TYR A 159 -11.53 2.26 4.36
C TYR A 159 -11.66 1.78 5.83
N MET A 160 -10.76 2.23 6.69
CA MET A 160 -10.80 1.92 8.14
C MET A 160 -11.77 2.84 8.90
N LEU A 161 -12.36 3.86 8.25
CA LEU A 161 -13.24 4.83 8.87
C LEU A 161 -14.59 4.97 8.16
N LEU A 162 -14.62 4.95 6.83
CA LEU A 162 -15.81 5.23 6.04
C LEU A 162 -16.51 3.92 5.64
N PRO A 163 -17.74 3.65 6.13
CA PRO A 163 -18.48 2.42 5.81
C PRO A 163 -19.12 2.48 4.41
N VAL A 164 -18.29 2.76 3.38
CA VAL A 164 -18.72 2.89 1.97
C VAL A 164 -17.82 2.06 1.08
N GLY A 165 -18.38 1.28 0.17
CA GLY A 165 -17.65 0.44 -0.76
C GLY A 165 -16.74 -0.55 -0.02
N PHE A 166 -15.45 -0.55 -0.32
CA PHE A 166 -14.47 -1.44 0.33
C PHE A 166 -14.38 -1.21 1.85
N GLY A 167 -14.60 0.02 2.31
CA GLY A 167 -14.66 0.31 3.74
C GLY A 167 -15.85 -0.32 4.44
N ALA A 168 -16.99 -0.50 3.76
CA ALA A 168 -18.12 -1.24 4.32
C ALA A 168 -17.75 -2.72 4.55
N ILE A 169 -17.05 -3.34 3.59
CA ILE A 169 -16.54 -4.72 3.73
C ILE A 169 -15.58 -4.81 4.92
N PHE A 170 -14.61 -3.89 5.02
CA PHE A 170 -13.65 -3.91 6.13
C PHE A 170 -14.32 -3.73 7.49
N LEU A 171 -15.17 -2.71 7.64
CA LEU A 171 -15.74 -2.35 8.93
C LEU A 171 -16.87 -3.32 9.37
N ASN A 172 -17.73 -3.76 8.44
CA ASN A 172 -18.90 -4.57 8.77
C ASN A 172 -18.62 -6.07 8.60
N ASP A 173 -18.12 -6.50 7.44
CA ASP A 173 -18.01 -7.92 7.15
C ASP A 173 -16.79 -8.55 7.81
N ILE A 174 -15.69 -7.78 7.95
CA ILE A 174 -14.46 -8.29 8.54
C ILE A 174 -14.35 -7.89 10.01
N LEU A 175 -14.28 -6.60 10.34
CA LEU A 175 -14.03 -6.18 11.72
C LEU A 175 -15.22 -6.50 12.63
N LEU A 176 -16.42 -6.00 12.33
CA LEU A 176 -17.60 -6.19 13.15
C LEU A 176 -17.98 -7.67 13.33
N ASN A 177 -18.03 -8.44 12.22
CA ASN A 177 -18.44 -9.83 12.28
C ASN A 177 -17.46 -10.67 13.09
N ASN A 178 -16.13 -10.47 12.95
CA ASN A 178 -15.15 -11.20 13.76
C ASN A 178 -15.17 -10.79 15.23
N LEU A 179 -15.41 -9.51 15.54
CA LEU A 179 -15.55 -9.05 16.92
C LEU A 179 -16.77 -9.67 17.60
N ASN A 180 -17.94 -9.62 16.95
CA ASN A 180 -19.17 -10.21 17.50
C ASN A 180 -19.10 -11.73 17.59
N ALA A 181 -18.50 -12.40 16.60
CA ALA A 181 -18.30 -13.86 16.65
C ALA A 181 -17.38 -14.26 17.80
N SER A 182 -16.24 -13.59 17.97
CA SER A 182 -15.28 -13.87 19.05
C SER A 182 -15.79 -13.46 20.43
N GLY A 183 -16.72 -12.50 20.48
CA GLY A 183 -17.29 -11.98 21.74
C GLY A 183 -18.61 -12.59 22.13
N ALA A 184 -19.21 -13.46 21.33
CA ALA A 184 -20.56 -14.01 21.55
C ALA A 184 -20.70 -14.72 22.89
N GLU A 185 -19.71 -15.54 23.27
CA GLU A 185 -19.70 -16.27 24.54
C GLU A 185 -19.56 -15.34 25.76
N PHE A 186 -19.08 -14.14 25.57
CA PHE A 186 -18.90 -13.11 26.60
C PHE A 186 -20.02 -12.06 26.61
N GLY A 187 -21.06 -12.24 25.80
CA GLY A 187 -22.17 -11.30 25.67
C GLY A 187 -21.81 -9.98 24.96
N LEU A 188 -20.70 -9.92 24.23
CA LEU A 188 -20.31 -8.74 23.46
C LEU A 188 -21.22 -8.60 22.24
N GLN A 189 -21.88 -7.47 22.13
CA GLN A 189 -22.67 -7.08 20.96
C GLN A 189 -22.28 -5.66 20.53
N ILE A 190 -21.78 -5.53 19.32
CA ILE A 190 -21.34 -4.26 18.72
C ILE A 190 -22.25 -3.98 17.52
N GLU A 191 -22.77 -2.77 17.43
CA GLU A 191 -23.57 -2.32 16.30
C GLU A 191 -22.67 -1.73 15.20
N ALA A 192 -23.08 -1.85 13.92
CA ALA A 192 -22.32 -1.37 12.78
C ALA A 192 -21.98 0.14 12.87
N ALA A 193 -22.87 0.96 13.41
CA ALA A 193 -22.64 2.39 13.59
C ALA A 193 -21.54 2.72 14.62
N GLN A 194 -21.24 1.81 15.53
CA GLN A 194 -20.25 2.00 16.58
C GLN A 194 -18.81 1.79 16.07
N VAL A 195 -18.63 0.97 15.02
CA VAL A 195 -17.30 0.63 14.49
C VAL A 195 -16.56 1.85 13.91
N PRO A 196 -17.14 2.65 12.99
CA PRO A 196 -16.52 3.88 12.54
C PRO A 196 -16.23 4.88 13.65
N LEU A 197 -17.13 4.96 14.62
CA LEU A 197 -16.98 5.87 15.77
C LEU A 197 -15.76 5.50 16.61
N ALA A 198 -15.59 4.22 16.91
CA ALA A 198 -14.42 3.73 17.64
C ALA A 198 -13.11 3.91 16.87
N MET A 199 -13.14 3.72 15.56
CA MET A 199 -11.97 3.91 14.68
C MET A 199 -11.63 5.38 14.41
N ALA A 200 -12.53 6.33 14.71
CA ALA A 200 -12.31 7.76 14.42
C ALA A 200 -11.07 8.33 15.14
N ILE A 201 -10.81 7.92 16.40
CA ILE A 201 -9.66 8.41 17.16
C ILE A 201 -8.34 7.91 16.55
N PRO A 202 -8.12 6.59 16.32
CA PRO A 202 -6.91 6.09 15.67
C PRO A 202 -6.68 6.69 14.29
N ILE A 203 -7.71 6.77 13.46
CA ILE A 203 -7.60 7.34 12.10
C ILE A 203 -7.38 8.85 12.14
N GLY A 204 -7.93 9.55 13.14
CA GLY A 204 -7.58 10.94 13.43
C GLY A 204 -6.07 11.12 13.68
N GLY A 205 -5.45 10.17 14.36
CA GLY A 205 -3.99 10.12 14.54
C GLY A 205 -3.25 9.97 13.21
N MET A 206 -3.70 9.09 12.30
CA MET A 206 -3.13 9.00 10.95
C MET A 206 -3.29 10.30 10.16
N ALA A 207 -4.45 10.96 10.26
CA ALA A 207 -4.69 12.24 9.59
C ALA A 207 -3.74 13.33 10.11
N LEU A 208 -3.50 13.37 11.43
CA LEU A 208 -2.50 14.24 12.02
C LEU A 208 -1.10 13.92 11.48
N GLY A 209 -0.73 12.64 11.39
CA GLY A 209 0.53 12.19 10.79
C GLY A 209 0.69 12.65 9.35
N LEU A 210 -0.38 12.56 8.52
CA LEU A 210 -0.37 13.11 7.16
C LEU A 210 -0.10 14.62 7.14
N LEU A 211 -0.76 15.37 8.01
CA LEU A 211 -0.53 16.83 8.11
C LEU A 211 0.93 17.13 8.50
N VAL A 212 1.49 16.37 9.45
CA VAL A 212 2.90 16.51 9.82
C VAL A 212 3.82 16.16 8.66
N ALA A 213 3.57 15.08 7.93
CA ALA A 213 4.34 14.68 6.76
C ALA A 213 4.40 15.78 5.70
N VAL A 214 3.23 16.30 5.31
CA VAL A 214 3.09 17.26 4.20
C VAL A 214 3.55 18.67 4.58
N PHE A 215 3.18 19.16 5.78
CA PHE A 215 3.41 20.56 6.14
C PHE A 215 4.70 20.81 6.94
N PHE A 216 5.27 19.78 7.54
CA PHE A 216 6.47 19.91 8.39
C PHE A 216 7.63 19.06 7.87
N SER A 217 7.49 17.73 7.80
CA SER A 217 8.61 16.81 7.54
C SER A 217 9.13 16.92 6.11
N TYR A 218 8.26 16.85 5.12
CA TYR A 218 8.62 16.80 3.69
C TYR A 218 8.22 18.06 2.91
N ARG A 219 8.12 19.21 3.59
CA ARG A 219 7.79 20.49 2.96
C ARG A 219 8.93 21.11 2.16
N ARG A 220 10.18 20.65 2.42
CA ARG A 220 11.37 21.15 1.73
C ARG A 220 11.39 20.64 0.31
N GLN A 221 11.83 21.50 -0.61
CA GLN A 221 12.00 21.12 -2.01
C GLN A 221 13.14 20.11 -2.14
N ARG A 222 12.92 19.05 -2.94
CA ARG A 222 13.93 18.06 -3.32
C ARG A 222 14.03 18.02 -4.84
N THR A 223 15.24 18.10 -5.35
CA THR A 223 15.51 18.06 -6.80
C THR A 223 15.65 16.62 -7.26
N TYR A 224 15.03 16.31 -8.39
CA TYR A 224 15.16 15.05 -9.11
C TYR A 224 15.55 15.34 -10.54
N GLU A 225 16.29 14.44 -11.16
CA GLU A 225 16.65 14.52 -12.57
C GLU A 225 15.46 14.11 -13.43
N ASP A 226 15.33 14.72 -14.62
CA ASP A 226 14.36 14.25 -15.61
C ASP A 226 14.95 13.01 -16.29
N ARG A 227 14.62 11.82 -15.81
CA ARG A 227 15.04 10.53 -16.34
C ARG A 227 13.88 9.87 -17.10
N PRO A 228 14.20 9.09 -18.17
CA PRO A 228 13.21 8.20 -18.77
C PRO A 228 12.73 7.17 -17.73
N LEU A 229 11.57 6.59 -17.98
CA LEU A 229 11.07 5.50 -17.14
C LEU A 229 12.05 4.31 -17.20
N VAL A 230 12.17 3.57 -16.10
CA VAL A 230 13.01 2.36 -16.03
C VAL A 230 12.54 1.39 -17.11
N GLY A 231 13.47 0.99 -18.01
CA GLY A 231 13.18 0.19 -19.19
C GLY A 231 13.20 0.98 -20.51
N GLN A 232 13.09 2.31 -20.50
CA GLN A 232 13.22 3.15 -21.72
C GLN A 232 14.67 3.54 -22.04
N GLN A 233 15.61 3.21 -21.17
CA GLN A 233 17.02 3.63 -21.31
C GLN A 233 17.72 3.06 -22.55
N ASP A 234 17.28 1.88 -23.04
CA ASP A 234 17.88 1.23 -24.20
C ASP A 234 17.29 1.70 -25.56
N SER A 235 16.29 2.62 -25.53
CA SER A 235 15.52 3.02 -26.71
C SER A 235 15.77 4.47 -27.15
N GLU A 236 16.79 5.15 -26.63
CA GLU A 236 17.02 6.59 -26.89
C GLU A 236 17.31 6.94 -28.36
N GLU A 237 17.75 6.01 -29.20
CA GLU A 237 17.94 6.26 -30.63
C GLU A 237 16.62 6.46 -31.42
N SER A 238 15.48 5.99 -30.88
CA SER A 238 14.17 6.11 -31.55
C SER A 238 13.30 7.25 -31.02
N ALA A 239 13.66 7.87 -29.88
CA ALA A 239 12.81 8.83 -29.16
C ALA A 239 12.91 10.29 -29.68
N SER A 240 13.88 10.61 -30.49
CA SER A 240 14.08 12.00 -31.03
C SER A 240 12.99 12.46 -32.00
N SER A 241 12.17 11.57 -32.53
CA SER A 241 11.11 11.86 -33.50
C SER A 241 9.71 12.08 -32.94
N GLY A 242 9.49 11.86 -31.63
CA GLY A 242 8.15 11.90 -30.98
C GLY A 242 7.77 13.20 -30.27
N ALA A 243 8.67 14.17 -30.15
CA ALA A 243 8.56 15.30 -29.23
C ALA A 243 7.43 16.31 -29.51
N ASP A 244 6.79 16.30 -30.67
CA ASP A 244 5.82 17.34 -31.06
C ASP A 244 4.51 16.84 -31.69
N ARG A 245 4.14 15.59 -31.52
CA ARG A 245 2.84 15.10 -32.00
C ARG A 245 1.72 15.54 -31.06
N SER A 246 0.97 16.57 -31.44
CA SER A 246 -0.32 16.83 -30.80
C SER A 246 -1.25 15.65 -31.10
N LEU A 247 -1.76 14.99 -30.04
CA LEU A 247 -2.70 13.87 -30.14
C LEU A 247 -3.89 14.26 -31.03
N ARG A 248 -4.15 13.46 -32.06
CA ARG A 248 -5.36 13.59 -32.90
C ARG A 248 -6.60 13.34 -32.04
N GLY A 249 -7.74 13.91 -32.40
CA GLY A 249 -8.98 13.80 -31.63
C GLY A 249 -9.36 12.35 -31.28
N TRP A 250 -9.25 11.43 -32.25
CA TRP A 250 -9.57 10.02 -32.05
C TRP A 250 -8.61 9.31 -31.09
N GLN A 251 -7.34 9.69 -31.05
CA GLN A 251 -6.36 9.11 -30.10
C GLN A 251 -6.71 9.45 -28.66
N LYS A 252 -7.28 10.64 -28.40
CA LYS A 252 -7.77 11.01 -27.06
C LYS A 252 -8.98 10.17 -26.64
N ILE A 253 -9.86 9.84 -27.62
CA ILE A 253 -11.03 8.98 -27.37
C ILE A 253 -10.56 7.57 -27.02
N VAL A 254 -9.63 7.01 -27.80
CA VAL A 254 -9.06 5.67 -27.53
C VAL A 254 -8.37 5.62 -26.18
N LEU A 255 -7.60 6.64 -25.82
CA LEU A 255 -6.97 6.76 -24.51
C LEU A 255 -7.99 6.79 -23.36
N ALA A 256 -9.03 7.60 -23.49
CA ALA A 256 -10.10 7.63 -22.50
C ALA A 256 -10.83 6.28 -22.44
N ALA A 257 -11.11 5.68 -23.59
CA ALA A 257 -11.74 4.37 -23.67
C ALA A 257 -10.86 3.26 -23.07
N SER A 258 -9.54 3.31 -23.25
CA SER A 258 -8.62 2.33 -22.66
C SER A 258 -8.59 2.44 -21.13
N LEU A 259 -8.53 3.66 -20.58
CA LEU A 259 -8.57 3.88 -19.14
C LEU A 259 -9.89 3.45 -18.50
N ILE A 260 -11.02 3.91 -19.08
CA ILE A 260 -12.34 3.56 -18.58
C ILE A 260 -12.59 2.06 -18.76
N GLY A 261 -12.23 1.50 -19.93
CA GLY A 261 -12.41 0.10 -20.24
C GLY A 261 -11.58 -0.82 -19.33
N THR A 262 -10.35 -0.45 -18.98
CA THR A 262 -9.54 -1.18 -17.99
C THR A 262 -10.29 -1.32 -16.67
N VAL A 263 -10.85 -0.22 -16.16
CA VAL A 263 -11.61 -0.20 -14.91
C VAL A 263 -12.91 -1.02 -15.04
N VAL A 264 -13.65 -0.84 -16.12
CA VAL A 264 -14.91 -1.57 -16.36
C VAL A 264 -14.68 -3.07 -16.47
N VAL A 265 -13.68 -3.51 -17.25
CA VAL A 265 -13.34 -4.93 -17.38
C VAL A 265 -12.90 -5.51 -16.04
N GLN A 266 -12.06 -4.80 -15.28
CA GLN A 266 -11.65 -5.22 -13.94
C GLN A 266 -12.84 -5.42 -13.01
N LEU A 267 -13.79 -4.47 -12.99
CA LEU A 267 -14.98 -4.57 -12.12
C LEU A 267 -15.94 -5.69 -12.54
N LEU A 268 -16.07 -5.94 -13.86
CA LEU A 268 -16.96 -7.00 -14.37
C LEU A 268 -16.37 -8.40 -14.18
N THR A 269 -15.03 -8.53 -14.18
CA THR A 269 -14.35 -9.83 -14.14
C THR A 269 -13.67 -10.12 -12.81
N ASP A 270 -13.63 -9.15 -11.90
CA ASP A 270 -12.84 -9.17 -10.67
C ASP A 270 -11.36 -9.52 -10.92
N SER A 271 -10.85 -9.15 -12.11
CA SER A 271 -9.48 -9.47 -12.53
C SER A 271 -8.72 -8.23 -13.00
N MET A 272 -7.71 -7.83 -12.21
CA MET A 272 -6.78 -6.76 -12.56
C MET A 272 -5.96 -7.11 -13.82
N VAL A 273 -5.64 -8.39 -14.01
CA VAL A 273 -4.89 -8.87 -15.17
C VAL A 273 -5.71 -8.64 -16.44
N LEU A 274 -6.99 -9.03 -16.45
CA LEU A 274 -7.86 -8.85 -17.62
C LEU A 274 -8.12 -7.37 -17.89
N GLY A 275 -8.34 -6.57 -16.86
CA GLY A 275 -8.47 -5.11 -17.01
C GLY A 275 -7.25 -4.47 -17.65
N GLY A 276 -6.05 -4.76 -17.13
CA GLY A 276 -4.79 -4.25 -17.67
C GLY A 276 -4.50 -4.71 -19.09
N LEU A 277 -4.75 -6.01 -19.39
CA LEU A 277 -4.61 -6.57 -20.74
C LEU A 277 -5.57 -5.89 -21.73
N PHE A 278 -6.81 -5.64 -21.34
CA PHE A 278 -7.77 -4.94 -22.18
C PHE A 278 -7.28 -3.53 -22.54
N GLY A 279 -6.83 -2.77 -21.55
CA GLY A 279 -6.29 -1.42 -21.78
C GLY A 279 -5.06 -1.43 -22.67
N PHE A 280 -4.12 -2.34 -22.43
CA PHE A 280 -2.93 -2.52 -23.25
C PHE A 280 -3.27 -2.94 -24.69
N ALA A 281 -4.15 -3.93 -24.85
CA ALA A 281 -4.58 -4.40 -26.16
C ALA A 281 -5.27 -3.30 -26.97
N LEU A 282 -6.16 -2.52 -26.35
CA LEU A 282 -6.85 -1.42 -27.01
C LEU A 282 -5.87 -0.35 -27.53
N LEU A 283 -4.83 0.00 -26.73
CA LEU A 283 -3.78 0.91 -27.15
C LEU A 283 -2.93 0.32 -28.29
N SER A 284 -2.59 -0.96 -28.19
CA SER A 284 -1.80 -1.67 -29.21
C SER A 284 -2.51 -1.73 -30.55
N LEU A 285 -3.82 -2.06 -30.55
CA LEU A 285 -4.65 -2.16 -31.75
C LEU A 285 -4.97 -0.78 -32.36
N SER A 286 -4.98 0.27 -31.57
CA SER A 286 -5.30 1.62 -32.02
C SER A 286 -4.20 2.31 -32.83
N GLY A 287 -3.00 1.72 -32.94
CA GLY A 287 -1.88 2.34 -33.64
C GLY A 287 -1.30 3.58 -32.95
N VAL A 288 -1.50 3.74 -31.65
CA VAL A 288 -0.87 4.78 -30.82
C VAL A 288 0.65 4.60 -30.82
N PHE A 289 1.09 3.35 -30.85
CA PHE A 289 2.48 2.95 -31.13
C PHE A 289 2.49 1.84 -32.20
N ARG A 290 3.65 1.51 -32.77
CA ARG A 290 3.74 0.51 -33.82
C ARG A 290 3.46 -0.88 -33.27
N TRP A 291 2.70 -1.68 -34.00
CA TRP A 291 2.40 -3.07 -33.60
C TRP A 291 3.66 -3.92 -33.33
N ARG A 292 4.74 -3.66 -34.05
CA ARG A 292 6.02 -4.35 -33.88
C ARG A 292 6.72 -4.03 -32.55
N ASP A 293 6.37 -2.90 -31.93
CA ASP A 293 6.99 -2.43 -30.69
C ASP A 293 6.23 -2.93 -29.45
N GLN A 294 5.14 -3.72 -29.64
CA GLN A 294 4.28 -4.13 -28.51
C GLN A 294 5.00 -5.02 -27.51
N ASP A 295 5.87 -5.94 -27.97
CA ASP A 295 6.65 -6.83 -27.11
C ASP A 295 7.66 -6.03 -26.28
N ASP A 296 8.33 -5.06 -26.91
CA ASP A 296 9.23 -4.15 -26.21
C ASP A 296 8.49 -3.32 -25.14
N VAL A 297 7.31 -2.78 -25.47
CA VAL A 297 6.47 -2.01 -24.55
C VAL A 297 6.02 -2.87 -23.36
N PHE A 298 5.61 -4.12 -23.65
CA PHE A 298 5.18 -5.05 -22.61
C PHE A 298 6.35 -5.43 -21.68
N THR A 299 7.49 -5.79 -22.27
CA THR A 299 8.72 -6.14 -21.55
C THR A 299 9.23 -4.98 -20.70
N GLU A 300 9.18 -3.76 -21.22
CA GLU A 300 9.56 -2.54 -20.51
C GLU A 300 8.67 -2.32 -19.27
N GLY A 301 7.35 -2.52 -19.42
CA GLY A 301 6.40 -2.45 -18.33
C GLY A 301 6.65 -3.52 -17.25
N MET A 302 6.95 -4.76 -17.66
CA MET A 302 7.35 -5.82 -16.73
C MET A 302 8.62 -5.44 -15.96
N ARG A 303 9.66 -4.93 -16.64
CA ARG A 303 10.91 -4.49 -16.00
C ARG A 303 10.67 -3.37 -14.99
N MET A 304 9.79 -2.42 -15.31
CA MET A 304 9.43 -1.32 -14.40
C MET A 304 8.81 -1.84 -13.10
N MET A 305 8.01 -2.91 -13.17
CA MET A 305 7.28 -3.47 -12.02
C MET A 305 7.99 -4.67 -11.37
N ALA A 306 9.10 -5.16 -11.93
CA ALA A 306 9.75 -6.38 -11.49
C ALA A 306 10.10 -6.35 -10.00
N GLN A 307 10.71 -5.27 -9.51
CA GLN A 307 11.10 -5.17 -8.10
C GLN A 307 9.90 -5.35 -7.17
N VAL A 308 8.81 -4.64 -7.44
CA VAL A 308 7.58 -4.69 -6.62
C VAL A 308 6.94 -6.08 -6.72
N GLY A 309 6.84 -6.64 -7.93
CA GLY A 309 6.29 -7.98 -8.15
C GLY A 309 7.03 -9.05 -7.37
N PHE A 310 8.37 -9.06 -7.40
CA PHE A 310 9.18 -10.03 -6.64
C PHE A 310 9.07 -9.84 -5.13
N ILE A 311 8.96 -8.59 -4.64
CA ILE A 311 8.71 -8.34 -3.21
C ILE A 311 7.35 -8.92 -2.81
N MET A 312 6.29 -8.73 -3.60
CA MET A 312 4.96 -9.28 -3.32
C MET A 312 4.96 -10.81 -3.26
N ILE A 313 5.65 -11.48 -4.19
CA ILE A 313 5.80 -12.93 -4.19
C ILE A 313 6.52 -13.41 -2.92
N ALA A 314 7.68 -12.79 -2.60
CA ALA A 314 8.46 -13.15 -1.42
C ALA A 314 7.70 -12.86 -0.11
N ALA A 315 6.94 -11.76 -0.05
CA ALA A 315 6.12 -11.40 1.10
C ALA A 315 5.00 -12.42 1.35
N ALA A 316 4.34 -12.89 0.29
CA ALA A 316 3.31 -13.92 0.39
C ALA A 316 3.89 -15.26 0.86
N GLY A 317 5.07 -15.66 0.36
CA GLY A 317 5.79 -16.83 0.86
C GLY A 317 6.21 -16.69 2.34
N PHE A 318 6.75 -15.52 2.73
CA PHE A 318 7.08 -15.21 4.11
C PHE A 318 5.85 -15.32 5.04
N ALA A 319 4.72 -14.73 4.63
CA ALA A 319 3.47 -14.81 5.39
C ALA A 319 2.99 -16.27 5.55
N GLY A 320 3.10 -17.10 4.50
CA GLY A 320 2.79 -18.53 4.54
C GLY A 320 3.61 -19.25 5.61
N VAL A 321 4.92 -19.02 5.67
CA VAL A 321 5.79 -19.60 6.72
C VAL A 321 5.40 -19.09 8.10
N MET A 322 5.16 -17.79 8.27
CA MET A 322 4.77 -17.22 9.58
C MET A 322 3.47 -17.83 10.11
N GLN A 323 2.49 -18.05 9.25
CA GLN A 323 1.24 -18.73 9.60
C GLN A 323 1.49 -20.20 9.98
N ALA A 324 2.28 -20.92 9.18
CA ALA A 324 2.61 -22.33 9.44
C ALA A 324 3.40 -22.57 10.72
N THR A 325 4.12 -21.57 11.25
CA THR A 325 4.82 -21.69 12.55
C THR A 325 3.88 -21.87 13.72
N GLY A 326 2.59 -21.47 13.64
CA GLY A 326 1.65 -21.42 14.76
C GLY A 326 2.09 -20.48 15.91
N SER A 327 3.11 -19.63 15.64
CA SER A 327 3.72 -18.81 16.69
C SER A 327 2.93 -17.55 17.03
N VAL A 328 1.89 -17.21 16.25
CA VAL A 328 1.03 -16.05 16.52
C VAL A 328 0.26 -16.24 17.82
N ASP A 329 -0.37 -17.41 17.99
CA ASP A 329 -1.13 -17.74 19.20
C ASP A 329 -0.25 -17.73 20.46
N SER A 330 0.95 -18.30 20.35
CA SER A 330 1.93 -18.30 21.45
C SER A 330 2.43 -16.90 21.78
N LEU A 331 2.53 -16.00 20.79
CA LEU A 331 2.93 -14.59 20.97
C LEU A 331 1.88 -13.87 21.84
N VAL A 332 0.59 -14.00 21.50
CA VAL A 332 -0.49 -13.34 22.23
C VAL A 332 -0.60 -13.91 23.65
N THR A 333 -0.59 -15.24 23.80
CA THR A 333 -0.71 -15.89 25.12
C THR A 333 0.45 -15.51 26.04
N SER A 334 1.69 -15.52 25.55
CA SER A 334 2.86 -15.13 26.33
C SER A 334 2.83 -13.65 26.73
N SER A 335 2.34 -12.78 25.82
CA SER A 335 2.19 -11.36 26.09
C SER A 335 1.14 -11.10 27.17
N ALA A 336 0.01 -11.80 27.14
CA ALA A 336 -1.03 -11.71 28.16
C ALA A 336 -0.50 -12.05 29.57
N ALA A 337 0.36 -13.05 29.71
CA ALA A 337 0.97 -13.43 30.98
C ALA A 337 1.89 -12.35 31.59
N MET A 338 2.40 -11.41 30.76
CA MET A 338 3.29 -10.33 31.21
C MET A 338 2.56 -9.06 31.68
N ILE A 339 1.24 -8.95 31.42
CA ILE A 339 0.49 -7.69 31.54
C ILE A 339 0.11 -7.39 33.00
N GLY A 340 -0.15 -8.40 33.83
CA GLY A 340 -0.72 -8.18 35.17
C GLY A 340 -2.08 -7.46 35.09
N ASP A 341 -2.43 -6.65 36.11
CA ASP A 341 -3.75 -5.97 36.21
C ASP A 341 -3.75 -4.54 35.55
N HIS A 342 -2.72 -4.18 34.82
CA HIS A 342 -2.58 -2.81 34.26
C HIS A 342 -3.24 -2.66 32.89
N LYS A 343 -4.48 -2.16 32.84
CA LYS A 343 -5.26 -1.92 31.61
C LYS A 343 -4.49 -1.13 30.53
N GLY A 344 -3.78 -0.05 30.92
CA GLY A 344 -3.00 0.73 29.96
C GLY A 344 -1.80 -0.01 29.37
N LEU A 345 -1.16 -0.88 30.16
CA LEU A 345 -0.08 -1.75 29.70
C LEU A 345 -0.63 -2.84 28.77
N ALA A 346 -1.81 -3.39 29.10
CA ALA A 346 -2.51 -4.34 28.26
C ALA A 346 -2.75 -3.77 26.85
N ALA A 347 -3.36 -2.60 26.77
CA ALA A 347 -3.61 -1.93 25.48
C ALA A 347 -2.32 -1.72 24.68
N LEU A 348 -1.25 -1.22 25.32
CA LEU A 348 0.02 -0.97 24.64
C LEU A 348 0.65 -2.27 24.11
N ILE A 349 0.67 -3.33 24.91
CA ILE A 349 1.24 -4.61 24.50
C ILE A 349 0.41 -5.23 23.37
N MET A 350 -0.93 -5.20 23.46
CA MET A 350 -1.80 -5.70 22.39
C MET A 350 -1.57 -4.94 21.08
N LEU A 351 -1.42 -3.61 21.12
CA LEU A 351 -1.11 -2.81 19.92
C LEU A 351 0.26 -3.13 19.35
N LEU A 352 1.30 -3.27 20.20
CA LEU A 352 2.65 -3.64 19.74
C LEU A 352 2.69 -5.06 19.16
N VAL A 353 2.03 -6.02 19.81
CA VAL A 353 1.92 -7.38 19.28
C VAL A 353 1.14 -7.39 17.96
N GLY A 354 0.05 -6.63 17.86
CA GLY A 354 -0.69 -6.44 16.61
C GLY A 354 0.17 -5.87 15.49
N LEU A 355 1.01 -4.86 15.80
CA LEU A 355 1.99 -4.31 14.85
C LEU A 355 2.89 -5.42 14.28
N PHE A 356 3.46 -6.26 15.14
CA PHE A 356 4.32 -7.37 14.70
C PHE A 356 3.55 -8.41 13.88
N ILE A 357 2.35 -8.77 14.31
CA ILE A 357 1.52 -9.74 13.57
C ILE A 357 1.18 -9.21 12.19
N THR A 358 0.70 -7.97 12.08
CA THR A 358 0.31 -7.37 10.80
C THR A 358 1.51 -7.14 9.88
N MET A 359 2.67 -6.75 10.41
CA MET A 359 3.90 -6.66 9.62
C MET A 359 4.34 -8.04 9.08
N GLY A 360 4.06 -9.12 9.82
CA GLY A 360 4.36 -10.49 9.42
C GLY A 360 3.39 -11.07 8.39
N ILE A 361 2.10 -10.68 8.48
CA ILE A 361 1.05 -11.15 7.57
C ILE A 361 0.96 -10.25 6.32
N GLY A 362 1.31 -8.97 6.46
CA GLY A 362 1.33 -7.99 5.37
C GLY A 362 -0.04 -7.40 5.00
N SER A 363 -1.11 -7.71 5.75
CA SER A 363 -2.47 -7.24 5.44
C SER A 363 -3.34 -7.12 6.69
N SER A 364 -3.99 -5.96 6.87
CA SER A 364 -4.96 -5.74 7.93
C SER A 364 -6.20 -6.65 7.82
N PHE A 365 -6.62 -6.96 6.60
CA PHE A 365 -7.77 -7.84 6.33
C PHE A 365 -7.55 -9.26 6.85
N SER A 366 -6.38 -9.82 6.58
CA SER A 366 -6.02 -11.18 7.02
C SER A 366 -5.69 -11.24 8.52
N THR A 367 -5.27 -10.12 9.11
CA THR A 367 -4.89 -10.06 10.52
C THR A 367 -6.10 -10.06 11.44
N ILE A 368 -7.20 -9.34 11.09
CA ILE A 368 -8.38 -9.22 11.96
C ILE A 368 -8.97 -10.55 12.41
N PRO A 369 -9.28 -11.53 11.52
CA PRO A 369 -9.85 -12.81 11.96
C PRO A 369 -8.95 -13.53 12.98
N ILE A 370 -7.63 -13.43 12.79
CA ILE A 370 -6.64 -14.10 13.65
C ILE A 370 -6.60 -13.42 15.02
N ILE A 371 -6.43 -12.09 15.05
CA ILE A 371 -6.27 -11.40 16.33
C ILE A 371 -7.59 -11.22 17.08
N ALA A 372 -8.74 -11.14 16.40
CA ALA A 372 -10.02 -10.96 17.06
C ALA A 372 -10.34 -12.11 18.02
N SER A 373 -10.11 -13.36 17.59
CA SER A 373 -10.34 -14.56 18.43
C SER A 373 -9.53 -14.57 19.73
N LEU A 374 -8.38 -13.90 19.73
CA LEU A 374 -7.46 -13.82 20.88
C LEU A 374 -7.64 -12.53 21.68
N TYR A 375 -7.79 -11.41 20.96
CA TYR A 375 -7.83 -10.08 21.59
C TYR A 375 -9.18 -9.74 22.21
N VAL A 376 -10.29 -10.24 21.65
CA VAL A 376 -11.62 -9.94 22.21
C VAL A 376 -11.77 -10.52 23.62
N PRO A 377 -11.55 -11.84 23.88
CA PRO A 377 -11.59 -12.38 25.23
C PRO A 377 -10.61 -11.67 26.16
N LEU A 378 -9.40 -11.38 25.68
CA LEU A 378 -8.37 -10.73 26.48
C LEU A 378 -8.77 -9.30 26.84
N ALA A 379 -9.27 -8.49 25.90
CA ALA A 379 -9.73 -7.13 26.15
C ALA A 379 -10.87 -7.10 27.18
N LEU A 380 -11.83 -7.98 27.01
CA LEU A 380 -12.96 -8.09 27.96
C LEU A 380 -12.50 -8.51 29.37
N SER A 381 -11.51 -9.40 29.48
CA SER A 381 -10.94 -9.80 30.79
C SER A 381 -10.24 -8.64 31.50
N PHE A 382 -9.67 -7.70 30.77
CA PHE A 382 -9.08 -6.45 31.30
C PHE A 382 -10.12 -5.34 31.52
N GLY A 383 -11.41 -5.59 31.29
CA GLY A 383 -12.49 -4.64 31.49
C GLY A 383 -12.52 -3.50 30.48
N PHE A 384 -12.06 -3.73 29.24
CA PHE A 384 -12.28 -2.79 28.15
C PHE A 384 -13.75 -2.78 27.74
N SER A 385 -14.26 -1.61 27.40
CA SER A 385 -15.62 -1.45 26.87
C SER A 385 -15.74 -2.08 25.47
N PRO A 386 -16.94 -2.31 24.94
CA PRO A 386 -17.12 -2.74 23.56
C PRO A 386 -16.46 -1.82 22.54
N LEU A 387 -16.60 -0.49 22.69
CA LEU A 387 -15.98 0.50 21.80
C LEU A 387 -14.45 0.51 21.90
N ALA A 388 -13.91 0.41 23.12
CA ALA A 388 -12.47 0.28 23.33
C ALA A 388 -11.92 -0.99 22.70
N THR A 389 -12.66 -2.10 22.78
CA THR A 389 -12.29 -3.37 22.13
C THR A 389 -12.26 -3.23 20.60
N VAL A 390 -13.26 -2.57 20.00
CA VAL A 390 -13.26 -2.25 18.54
C VAL A 390 -12.02 -1.44 18.17
N ALA A 391 -11.78 -0.34 18.89
CA ALA A 391 -10.64 0.52 18.62
C ALA A 391 -9.31 -0.22 18.76
N LEU A 392 -9.19 -1.06 19.76
CA LEU A 392 -7.98 -1.83 20.05
C LEU A 392 -7.70 -2.87 18.96
N VAL A 393 -8.67 -3.72 18.61
CA VAL A 393 -8.53 -4.76 17.58
C VAL A 393 -8.35 -4.14 16.21
N GLY A 394 -9.17 -3.15 15.84
CA GLY A 394 -9.09 -2.47 14.56
C GLY A 394 -7.76 -1.73 14.37
N THR A 395 -7.28 -1.05 15.43
CA THR A 395 -5.96 -0.38 15.38
C THR A 395 -4.81 -1.38 15.33
N ALA A 396 -4.86 -2.46 16.11
CA ALA A 396 -3.84 -3.51 16.11
C ALA A 396 -3.68 -4.14 14.72
N ALA A 397 -4.79 -4.35 14.00
CA ALA A 397 -4.76 -4.82 12.63
C ALA A 397 -4.30 -3.76 11.61
N ALA A 398 -4.55 -2.48 11.86
CA ALA A 398 -4.11 -1.38 11.02
C ALA A 398 -2.60 -1.10 11.14
N LEU A 399 -2.07 -1.29 12.36
CA LEU A 399 -0.64 -1.15 12.64
C LEU A 399 0.18 -2.14 11.81
N GLY A 400 1.23 -1.65 11.18
CA GLY A 400 2.10 -2.46 10.32
C GLY A 400 1.64 -2.57 8.86
N ASP A 401 0.39 -2.25 8.53
CA ASP A 401 -0.06 -2.17 7.14
C ASP A 401 0.57 -0.95 6.45
N ALA A 402 0.29 0.25 6.93
CA ALA A 402 0.90 1.47 6.41
C ALA A 402 2.34 1.65 6.93
N GLY A 403 3.33 1.06 6.30
CA GLY A 403 4.75 1.21 6.67
C GLY A 403 5.50 -0.12 6.85
N SER A 404 4.94 -1.23 6.40
CA SER A 404 5.69 -2.49 6.25
C SER A 404 6.44 -2.50 4.91
N PRO A 405 7.66 -3.07 4.89
CA PRO A 405 8.38 -3.30 3.62
C PRO A 405 7.65 -4.25 2.65
N ALA A 406 6.71 -5.03 3.16
CA ALA A 406 6.01 -6.08 2.44
C ALA A 406 4.53 -5.77 2.16
N SER A 407 4.01 -4.62 2.62
CA SER A 407 2.62 -4.24 2.40
C SER A 407 2.40 -3.59 1.04
N ASP A 408 1.25 -3.89 0.42
CA ASP A 408 0.81 -3.26 -0.81
C ASP A 408 0.56 -1.74 -0.65
N SER A 409 0.23 -1.29 0.56
CA SER A 409 0.05 0.13 0.89
C SER A 409 1.35 0.96 0.81
N THR A 410 2.52 0.33 0.85
CA THR A 410 3.84 0.95 0.62
C THR A 410 4.41 0.60 -0.74
N LEU A 411 4.19 -0.63 -1.21
CA LEU A 411 4.66 -1.09 -2.51
C LEU A 411 3.94 -0.41 -3.67
N GLY A 412 2.63 -0.18 -3.55
CA GLY A 412 1.84 0.55 -4.54
C GLY A 412 2.39 1.95 -4.84
N PRO A 413 2.51 2.84 -3.83
CA PRO A 413 3.16 4.13 -4.00
C PRO A 413 4.58 4.04 -4.58
N THR A 414 5.39 3.08 -4.12
CA THR A 414 6.74 2.85 -4.65
C THR A 414 6.72 2.49 -6.12
N ALA A 415 5.81 1.60 -6.56
CA ALA A 415 5.68 1.20 -7.95
C ALA A 415 5.51 2.38 -8.90
N GLY A 416 4.69 3.36 -8.50
CA GLY A 416 4.48 4.57 -9.27
C GLY A 416 5.64 5.58 -9.17
N LEU A 417 6.13 5.83 -7.96
CA LEU A 417 7.12 6.87 -7.67
C LEU A 417 8.54 6.50 -8.09
N ASN A 418 8.86 5.19 -8.14
CA ASN A 418 10.16 4.68 -8.56
C ASN A 418 10.23 4.34 -10.06
N ALA A 419 9.24 4.72 -10.85
CA ALA A 419 9.19 4.41 -12.27
C ALA A 419 10.37 5.01 -13.08
N ASP A 420 11.06 6.01 -12.56
CA ASP A 420 12.29 6.60 -13.11
C ASP A 420 13.58 6.22 -12.34
N GLY A 421 13.50 5.29 -11.39
CA GLY A 421 14.63 4.79 -10.61
C GLY A 421 15.17 5.75 -9.54
N GLN A 422 14.41 6.79 -9.15
CA GLN A 422 14.87 7.83 -8.21
C GLN A 422 14.12 7.83 -6.86
N HIS A 423 13.41 6.74 -6.52
CA HIS A 423 12.64 6.63 -5.27
C HIS A 423 12.93 5.30 -4.58
N ASP A 424 13.61 5.35 -3.45
CA ASP A 424 13.96 4.17 -2.66
C ASP A 424 12.72 3.65 -1.89
N HIS A 425 12.44 2.35 -2.02
CA HIS A 425 11.28 1.73 -1.37
C HIS A 425 11.30 1.90 0.15
N ILE A 426 12.45 1.60 0.76
CA ILE A 426 12.56 1.62 2.23
C ILE A 426 12.64 3.06 2.74
N TRP A 427 13.56 3.86 2.19
CA TRP A 427 13.87 5.18 2.75
C TRP A 427 12.94 6.30 2.28
N ASP A 428 12.28 6.14 1.13
CA ASP A 428 11.39 7.16 0.58
C ASP A 428 9.90 6.78 0.66
N SER A 429 9.54 5.49 0.93
CA SER A 429 8.16 5.06 1.19
C SER A 429 7.98 4.49 2.59
N VAL A 430 8.65 3.37 2.93
CA VAL A 430 8.40 2.60 4.17
C VAL A 430 8.69 3.43 5.43
N VAL A 431 9.90 3.98 5.55
CA VAL A 431 10.29 4.78 6.73
C VAL A 431 9.41 6.01 6.90
N PRO A 432 9.14 6.83 5.85
CA PRO A 432 8.21 7.94 5.95
C PRO A 432 6.81 7.55 6.43
N THR A 433 6.22 6.52 5.85
CA THR A 433 4.85 6.09 6.20
C THR A 433 4.80 5.43 7.57
N PHE A 434 5.82 4.65 7.96
CA PHE A 434 5.92 4.07 9.29
C PHE A 434 5.91 5.16 10.38
N LEU A 435 6.78 6.17 10.25
CA LEU A 435 6.89 7.23 11.25
C LEU A 435 5.63 8.09 11.35
N HIS A 436 4.98 8.38 10.20
CA HIS A 436 3.83 9.29 10.18
C HIS A 436 2.48 8.58 10.37
N TYR A 437 2.42 7.23 10.31
CA TYR A 437 1.17 6.50 10.48
C TYR A 437 1.20 5.50 11.61
N ASN A 438 2.21 4.62 11.70
CA ASN A 438 2.24 3.62 12.77
C ASN A 438 2.49 4.24 14.14
N VAL A 439 3.37 5.26 14.23
CA VAL A 439 3.59 5.95 15.52
C VAL A 439 2.31 6.67 15.99
N PRO A 440 1.64 7.50 15.19
CA PRO A 440 0.35 8.07 15.57
C PRO A 440 -0.73 7.03 15.85
N LEU A 441 -0.85 5.97 15.02
CA LEU A 441 -1.82 4.90 15.26
C LEU A 441 -1.62 4.22 16.62
N LEU A 442 -0.35 3.94 16.99
CA LEU A 442 -0.03 3.37 18.30
C LEU A 442 -0.48 4.29 19.44
N ILE A 443 -0.16 5.59 19.34
CA ILE A 443 -0.51 6.57 20.38
C ILE A 443 -2.01 6.77 20.44
N PHE A 444 -2.67 7.05 19.32
CA PHE A 444 -4.10 7.34 19.28
C PHE A 444 -4.96 6.09 19.47
N GLY A 445 -4.49 4.92 19.06
CA GLY A 445 -5.13 3.63 19.37
C GLY A 445 -5.08 3.34 20.87
N TRP A 446 -3.96 3.60 21.51
CA TRP A 446 -3.84 3.51 22.97
C TRP A 446 -4.77 4.50 23.68
N ILE A 447 -4.80 5.76 23.23
CA ILE A 447 -5.74 6.78 23.76
C ILE A 447 -7.18 6.30 23.58
N ALA A 448 -7.56 5.82 22.39
CA ALA A 448 -8.90 5.32 22.10
C ALA A 448 -9.29 4.17 23.08
N ALA A 449 -8.38 3.23 23.29
CA ALA A 449 -8.60 2.13 24.24
C ALA A 449 -8.79 2.58 25.69
N MET A 450 -8.24 3.75 26.06
CA MET A 450 -8.36 4.29 27.43
C MET A 450 -9.57 5.19 27.63
N VAL A 451 -10.05 5.85 26.57
CA VAL A 451 -11.12 6.88 26.66
C VAL A 451 -12.49 6.33 26.30
N LEU A 452 -12.56 5.34 25.42
CA LEU A 452 -13.81 4.68 25.02
C LEU A 452 -14.18 3.57 26.01
#